data_ae2dd7a6c0113b94c98477f20fc611f9
#
_entry.id   ae2dd7a6c0113b94c98477f20fc611f9
#
_cell.length_a   1.000
_cell.length_b   1.000
_cell.length_c   1.000
_cell.angle_alpha   90.00
_cell.angle_beta   90.00
_cell.angle_gamma   90.00
#
_symmetry.space_group_name_H-M   'P 1'
#
loop_
_entity.id
_entity.type
_entity.pdbx_description
1 polymer ?
#
loop_
_entity_poly.entity_id
_entity_poly.type
_entity_poly.pdbx_seq_one_letter_code
_entity_poly.pdbx_strand_id
1 'polypeptide(L)'
;MEPPNDSSCDATEPAPASPGNGDGHDHGHEHEHGHGHGHDHGHGHGHGHGHGHGDLELNRRVRTILDTVALALAVVTIVAMVLVNSTRADVPENTLLPSETYRATVVSVELGPCGDNFGDGLDCRIVTYELTQGPDRGETRQQVSSNVEEPSLRLHTGDKIMVDRYPDSEAPNDYRTSGDHQRQPLLFVLAGLFVVAVVVLGRLRGFAALGGLALSLLVILQFTLPSLLGGRDPVLVAVLTASAVAFLALYLAHGFNPLTTVALLGTLASLVLIIIASAVFTEAAHFSGLADEESLILANLLGDAGVRIDFVGLILAGTVIGALGALDDMTVTQASAVAELHSANPGLGVWDLYRRALRIGRDHISSTVNTLALAYVGAALPTLMIFLYGSQSLGTVANRELVAVEIVRTLVGSLGLVAAVPITTMLAAFVVRAGIHETGRHAIEPKIARPSRRARATSPVAAEPDAGDGDDQFWRK
;
A
#
# COMPACT_ATOMS: atom_id res chain seq x y z
N MET A 1 26.90 19.25 -58.31
CA MET A 1 25.79 18.81 -59.16
C MET A 1 24.53 19.12 -58.36
N GLU A 2 23.97 20.25 -58.74
CA GLU A 2 22.77 20.88 -58.15
C GLU A 2 21.48 20.30 -58.78
N PRO A 3 20.29 20.67 -58.25
CA PRO A 3 19.04 19.88 -58.28
C PRO A 3 18.13 20.22 -59.49
N PRO A 4 16.89 19.79 -59.54
CA PRO A 4 15.76 20.72 -59.39
C PRO A 4 14.59 20.15 -58.58
N ASN A 5 13.94 20.93 -57.76
CA ASN A 5 12.95 22.02 -57.93
C ASN A 5 11.58 21.57 -58.49
N ASP A 6 10.57 22.08 -57.76
CA ASP A 6 9.17 22.41 -58.08
C ASP A 6 8.09 21.37 -57.74
N SER A 7 7.02 21.70 -57.13
CA SER A 7 6.08 22.82 -56.97
C SER A 7 4.86 22.33 -56.19
N SER A 8 4.44 23.02 -55.16
CA SER A 8 3.29 23.92 -55.06
C SER A 8 1.86 23.31 -55.04
N CYS A 9 1.05 23.98 -54.24
CA CYS A 9 -0.43 24.05 -54.14
C CYS A 9 -1.09 23.05 -53.20
N ASP A 10 -2.06 23.33 -52.36
CA ASP A 10 -2.80 24.58 -52.10
C ASP A 10 -3.60 24.40 -50.79
N ALA A 11 -3.94 25.48 -50.19
CA ALA A 11 -4.77 25.66 -48.98
C ALA A 11 -6.20 25.20 -49.16
N THR A 12 -6.85 24.79 -48.08
CA THR A 12 -8.21 25.31 -47.76
C THR A 12 -8.61 24.92 -46.32
N GLU A 13 -8.65 25.89 -45.45
CA GLU A 13 -9.57 25.99 -44.32
C GLU A 13 -11.00 26.17 -44.82
N PRO A 14 -12.02 25.77 -44.07
CA PRO A 14 -12.89 26.78 -43.49
C PRO A 14 -13.37 26.53 -42.05
N ALA A 15 -13.38 27.58 -41.30
CA ALA A 15 -14.21 27.82 -40.12
C ALA A 15 -15.57 28.43 -40.57
N PRO A 16 -16.47 28.91 -39.65
CA PRO A 16 -17.23 28.23 -38.60
C PRO A 16 -18.78 28.45 -38.81
N ALA A 17 -19.62 27.80 -38.05
CA ALA A 17 -21.00 28.17 -37.94
C ALA A 17 -21.60 27.88 -36.54
N SER A 18 -22.01 28.92 -35.86
CA SER A 18 -23.09 29.04 -34.85
C SER A 18 -24.31 29.65 -35.53
N PRO A 19 -25.47 29.85 -34.85
CA PRO A 19 -26.19 29.13 -33.81
C PRO A 19 -27.66 28.86 -34.21
N GLY A 20 -28.40 28.08 -33.41
CA GLY A 20 -29.84 27.91 -33.60
C GLY A 20 -30.58 27.65 -32.28
N ASN A 21 -31.34 28.61 -31.93
CA ASN A 21 -32.40 28.75 -30.95
C ASN A 21 -33.44 27.61 -30.96
N GLY A 22 -34.08 27.43 -29.78
CA GLY A 22 -35.51 27.19 -29.77
C GLY A 22 -35.99 26.22 -28.71
N ASP A 23 -36.69 26.80 -27.77
CA ASP A 23 -37.95 26.42 -27.16
C ASP A 23 -37.94 25.48 -25.94
N GLY A 24 -38.32 26.08 -24.92
CA GLY A 24 -38.97 25.89 -23.70
C GLY A 24 -40.22 25.02 -23.72
N HIS A 25 -40.37 24.17 -22.72
CA HIS A 25 -41.68 23.80 -22.16
C HIS A 25 -41.57 23.67 -20.64
N ASP A 26 -42.17 24.63 -20.03
CA ASP A 26 -42.61 24.77 -18.66
C ASP A 26 -43.82 23.83 -18.42
N HIS A 27 -43.78 22.95 -17.42
CA HIS A 27 -44.94 22.36 -16.82
C HIS A 27 -44.72 22.22 -15.30
N GLY A 28 -45.16 23.27 -14.61
CA GLY A 28 -45.49 23.21 -13.21
C GLY A 28 -46.74 22.36 -12.96
N HIS A 29 -46.73 21.51 -11.96
CA HIS A 29 -47.91 21.04 -11.26
C HIS A 29 -47.64 21.04 -9.76
N GLU A 30 -48.17 22.08 -9.14
CA GLU A 30 -48.50 22.12 -7.72
C GLU A 30 -49.66 21.18 -7.45
N HIS A 31 -49.53 20.30 -6.47
CA HIS A 31 -50.66 19.72 -5.76
C HIS A 31 -50.35 19.71 -4.26
N GLU A 32 -50.92 20.66 -3.61
CA GLU A 32 -51.18 20.77 -2.19
C GLU A 32 -52.31 19.79 -1.81
N HIS A 33 -52.08 18.84 -0.91
CA HIS A 33 -53.10 18.23 -0.08
C HIS A 33 -52.55 17.96 1.31
N GLY A 34 -52.92 18.83 2.22
CA GLY A 34 -52.80 18.62 3.64
C GLY A 34 -53.89 17.68 4.15
N HIS A 35 -53.49 16.66 4.93
CA HIS A 35 -54.36 16.06 5.94
C HIS A 35 -53.51 15.74 7.16
N GLY A 36 -53.72 16.51 8.20
CA GLY A 36 -53.22 16.23 9.54
C GLY A 36 -54.03 15.10 10.19
N HIS A 37 -53.35 14.11 10.73
CA HIS A 37 -53.81 13.29 11.86
C HIS A 37 -52.64 13.05 12.78
N GLY A 38 -52.69 13.73 13.93
CA GLY A 38 -51.83 13.46 15.06
C GLY A 38 -52.20 12.12 15.70
N HIS A 39 -51.23 11.24 15.89
CA HIS A 39 -51.25 10.22 16.91
C HIS A 39 -49.87 10.17 17.58
N ASP A 40 -49.90 10.69 18.78
CA ASP A 40 -48.86 10.65 19.77
C ASP A 40 -48.76 9.21 20.32
N HIS A 41 -47.70 8.49 20.03
CA HIS A 41 -47.29 7.29 20.76
C HIS A 41 -45.76 7.33 20.94
N GLY A 42 -45.39 7.86 22.10
CA GLY A 42 -44.01 7.76 22.60
C GLY A 42 -43.64 6.31 22.90
N HIS A 43 -42.75 5.79 22.09
CA HIS A 43 -41.91 4.65 22.47
C HIS A 43 -40.47 5.01 22.14
N GLY A 44 -39.77 5.47 23.17
CA GLY A 44 -38.33 5.65 23.15
C GLY A 44 -37.63 4.28 23.01
N HIS A 45 -37.23 3.94 21.79
CA HIS A 45 -36.20 2.94 21.55
C HIS A 45 -34.96 3.67 21.05
N GLY A 46 -34.05 3.90 22.00
CA GLY A 46 -32.70 4.33 21.68
C GLY A 46 -31.98 3.25 20.88
N HIS A 47 -32.07 3.29 19.56
CA HIS A 47 -31.20 2.53 18.70
C HIS A 47 -29.88 3.28 18.57
N GLY A 48 -28.95 2.99 19.47
CA GLY A 48 -27.55 3.28 19.28
C GLY A 48 -27.07 2.47 18.07
N HIS A 49 -26.98 3.09 16.90
CA HIS A 49 -26.28 2.54 15.76
C HIS A 49 -24.77 2.58 16.02
N GLY A 50 -24.30 1.69 16.90
CA GLY A 50 -22.93 1.28 16.91
C GLY A 50 -22.72 0.39 15.68
N HIS A 51 -22.01 0.88 14.67
CA HIS A 51 -21.42 0.02 13.65
C HIS A 51 -20.30 -0.82 14.30
N GLY A 52 -20.70 -1.77 15.15
CA GLY A 52 -19.86 -2.88 15.53
C GLY A 52 -19.88 -3.84 14.33
N HIS A 53 -18.70 -4.19 13.80
CA HIS A 53 -18.56 -5.40 13.00
C HIS A 53 -19.18 -6.51 13.83
N GLY A 54 -20.23 -7.18 13.30
CA GLY A 54 -20.89 -8.24 14.02
C GLY A 54 -19.86 -9.25 14.48
N ASP A 55 -19.68 -9.35 15.79
CA ASP A 55 -18.85 -10.40 16.37
C ASP A 55 -19.43 -11.72 15.89
N LEU A 56 -18.78 -12.33 14.90
CA LEU A 56 -19.09 -13.68 14.49
C LEU A 56 -18.88 -14.56 15.72
N GLU A 57 -19.97 -15.02 16.34
CA GLU A 57 -19.92 -16.00 17.42
C GLU A 57 -19.40 -17.34 16.85
N LEU A 58 -18.08 -17.38 16.65
CA LEU A 58 -17.40 -18.61 16.25
C LEU A 58 -17.34 -19.59 17.39
N ASN A 59 -17.50 -20.88 17.06
CA ASN A 59 -17.29 -21.97 17.98
C ASN A 59 -15.95 -21.80 18.72
N ARG A 60 -15.99 -21.93 20.05
CA ARG A 60 -14.84 -21.78 20.93
C ARG A 60 -13.63 -22.58 20.48
N ARG A 61 -13.83 -23.79 19.92
CA ARG A 61 -12.74 -24.62 19.38
C ARG A 61 -12.05 -23.97 18.17
N VAL A 62 -12.81 -23.46 17.22
CA VAL A 62 -12.25 -22.81 16.01
C VAL A 62 -11.50 -21.55 16.41
N ARG A 63 -12.06 -20.73 17.29
CA ARG A 63 -11.39 -19.55 17.82
C ARG A 63 -10.08 -19.93 18.52
N THR A 64 -10.09 -20.91 19.42
CA THR A 64 -8.87 -21.36 20.11
C THR A 64 -7.80 -21.86 19.15
N ILE A 65 -8.20 -22.62 18.10
CA ILE A 65 -7.24 -23.08 17.08
C ILE A 65 -6.59 -21.89 16.35
N LEU A 66 -7.40 -20.92 15.90
CA LEU A 66 -6.89 -19.73 15.21
C LEU A 66 -5.97 -18.90 16.11
N ASP A 67 -6.37 -18.66 17.36
CA ASP A 67 -5.56 -17.92 18.33
C ASP A 67 -4.25 -18.65 18.64
N THR A 68 -4.29 -20.00 18.75
CA THR A 68 -3.07 -20.81 18.98
C THR A 68 -2.13 -20.77 17.77
N VAL A 69 -2.67 -20.89 16.55
CA VAL A 69 -1.87 -20.81 15.32
C VAL A 69 -1.22 -19.42 15.18
N ALA A 70 -2.01 -18.37 15.40
CA ALA A 70 -1.49 -17.00 15.36
C ALA A 70 -0.37 -16.78 16.39
N LEU A 71 -0.59 -17.22 17.64
CA LEU A 71 0.41 -17.14 18.70
C LEU A 71 1.68 -17.92 18.35
N ALA A 72 1.53 -19.15 17.85
CA ALA A 72 2.68 -19.98 17.45
C ALA A 72 3.49 -19.30 16.34
N LEU A 73 2.83 -18.77 15.31
CA LEU A 73 3.48 -18.03 14.23
C LEU A 73 4.19 -16.77 14.75
N ALA A 74 3.54 -16.00 15.64
CA ALA A 74 4.17 -14.82 16.26
C ALA A 74 5.42 -15.20 17.06
N VAL A 75 5.32 -16.24 17.89
CA VAL A 75 6.46 -16.71 18.69
C VAL A 75 7.61 -17.20 17.77
N VAL A 76 7.31 -17.98 16.73
CA VAL A 76 8.32 -18.44 15.77
C VAL A 76 8.99 -17.25 15.08
N THR A 77 8.21 -16.26 14.61
CA THR A 77 8.75 -15.05 13.98
C THR A 77 9.67 -14.29 14.92
N ILE A 78 9.22 -14.02 16.16
CA ILE A 78 10.00 -13.27 17.15
C ILE A 78 11.29 -14.02 17.51
N VAL A 79 11.20 -15.34 17.79
CA VAL A 79 12.37 -16.16 18.12
C VAL A 79 13.37 -16.17 16.96
N ALA A 80 12.90 -16.36 15.73
CA ALA A 80 13.76 -16.33 14.55
C ALA A 80 14.41 -14.94 14.35
N MET A 81 13.66 -13.85 14.53
CA MET A 81 14.23 -12.48 14.48
C MET A 81 15.31 -12.27 15.54
N VAL A 82 15.07 -12.71 16.77
CA VAL A 82 16.06 -12.62 17.86
C VAL A 82 17.33 -13.44 17.54
N LEU A 83 17.16 -14.66 17.01
CA LEU A 83 18.29 -15.52 16.63
C LEU A 83 19.10 -14.90 15.48
N VAL A 84 18.44 -14.39 14.43
CA VAL A 84 19.10 -13.70 13.32
C VAL A 84 19.83 -12.45 13.82
N ASN A 85 19.20 -11.67 14.66
CA ASN A 85 19.81 -10.45 15.23
C ASN A 85 20.99 -10.75 16.17
N SER A 86 20.89 -11.79 17.00
CA SER A 86 21.96 -12.15 17.96
C SER A 86 23.22 -12.70 17.29
N THR A 87 23.10 -13.19 16.06
CA THR A 87 24.22 -13.78 15.31
C THR A 87 24.65 -12.91 14.14
N ARG A 88 24.12 -11.69 13.99
CA ARG A 88 24.57 -10.78 12.92
C ARG A 88 26.00 -10.34 13.14
N ALA A 89 26.73 -10.14 12.06
CA ALA A 89 28.00 -9.44 12.12
C ALA A 89 27.76 -7.96 12.46
N ASP A 90 28.73 -7.33 13.12
CA ASP A 90 28.67 -5.87 13.29
C ASP A 90 28.72 -5.21 11.90
N VAL A 91 27.92 -4.16 11.75
CA VAL A 91 27.96 -3.33 10.54
C VAL A 91 29.35 -2.71 10.50
N PRO A 92 30.11 -2.88 9.40
CA PRO A 92 31.45 -2.32 9.30
C PRO A 92 31.44 -0.81 9.51
N GLU A 93 32.43 -0.30 10.24
CA GLU A 93 32.66 1.15 10.27
C GLU A 93 32.97 1.64 8.86
N ASN A 94 32.22 2.62 8.43
CA ASN A 94 32.37 3.16 7.10
C ASN A 94 33.29 4.39 7.14
N THR A 95 34.38 4.31 6.40
CA THR A 95 35.36 5.38 6.28
C THR A 95 35.21 6.19 4.98
N LEU A 96 34.40 5.68 4.05
CA LEU A 96 34.26 6.27 2.70
C LEU A 96 33.05 7.21 2.58
N LEU A 97 32.02 7.04 3.40
CA LEU A 97 30.87 7.94 3.43
C LEU A 97 31.07 9.03 4.48
N PRO A 98 30.42 10.20 4.34
CA PRO A 98 30.51 11.25 5.33
C PRO A 98 30.09 10.76 6.70
N SER A 99 30.92 10.99 7.71
CA SER A 99 30.59 10.55 9.08
C SER A 99 29.51 11.41 9.73
N GLU A 100 29.44 12.67 9.34
CA GLU A 100 28.56 13.68 9.95
C GLU A 100 28.06 14.66 8.90
N THR A 101 26.80 15.03 9.00
CA THR A 101 26.17 16.02 8.13
C THR A 101 25.70 17.20 8.95
N TYR A 102 26.07 18.40 8.56
CA TYR A 102 25.78 19.64 9.25
C TYR A 102 24.90 20.57 8.43
N ARG A 103 24.33 21.57 9.08
CA ARG A 103 23.53 22.61 8.43
C ARG A 103 24.38 23.81 8.10
N ALA A 104 24.21 24.38 6.91
CA ALA A 104 24.85 25.58 6.49
C ALA A 104 23.86 26.52 5.77
N THR A 105 24.26 27.79 5.63
CA THR A 105 23.50 28.78 4.88
C THR A 105 24.41 29.35 3.78
N VAL A 106 23.93 29.42 2.55
CA VAL A 106 24.64 29.98 1.42
C VAL A 106 24.78 31.51 1.57
N VAL A 107 26.00 31.99 1.58
CA VAL A 107 26.32 33.42 1.71
C VAL A 107 26.43 34.08 0.35
N SER A 108 27.14 33.46 -0.60
CA SER A 108 27.24 33.93 -1.99
C SER A 108 27.38 32.79 -2.98
N VAL A 109 26.95 33.03 -4.21
CA VAL A 109 27.15 32.13 -5.35
C VAL A 109 27.71 33.00 -6.48
N GLU A 110 28.91 32.69 -6.90
CA GLU A 110 29.63 33.46 -7.92
C GLU A 110 30.07 32.55 -9.07
N LEU A 111 30.13 33.09 -10.28
CA LEU A 111 30.75 32.43 -11.41
C LEU A 111 32.15 33.03 -11.57
N GLY A 112 33.15 32.19 -11.63
CA GLY A 112 34.51 32.59 -11.74
C GLY A 112 35.41 31.51 -12.34
N PRO A 113 36.69 31.80 -12.57
CA PRO A 113 37.62 30.82 -13.10
C PRO A 113 37.77 29.65 -12.14
N CYS A 114 37.84 28.44 -12.70
CA CYS A 114 37.93 27.21 -11.93
C CYS A 114 39.19 27.00 -11.11
N GLY A 115 40.22 27.83 -11.30
CA GLY A 115 41.55 27.64 -10.71
C GLY A 115 42.36 26.52 -11.41
N ASP A 116 43.60 26.38 -10.99
CA ASP A 116 44.61 25.53 -11.67
C ASP A 116 44.28 24.02 -11.70
N ASN A 117 43.36 23.58 -10.87
CA ASN A 117 42.97 22.15 -10.75
C ASN A 117 42.00 21.65 -11.82
N PHE A 118 41.34 22.53 -12.57
CA PHE A 118 40.25 22.17 -13.50
C PHE A 118 40.56 22.49 -14.98
N GLY A 119 41.73 23.05 -15.30
CA GLY A 119 42.10 23.45 -16.63
C GLY A 119 41.76 24.92 -16.97
N ASP A 120 42.56 25.51 -17.85
CA ASP A 120 42.42 26.91 -18.24
C ASP A 120 41.16 27.15 -19.08
N GLY A 121 40.38 28.18 -18.72
CA GLY A 121 39.28 28.70 -19.54
C GLY A 121 37.91 28.12 -19.22
N LEU A 122 37.74 27.36 -18.13
CA LEU A 122 36.45 26.91 -17.65
C LEU A 122 35.91 27.87 -16.60
N ASP A 123 34.59 28.16 -16.70
CA ASP A 123 33.87 28.88 -15.65
C ASP A 123 33.33 27.87 -14.65
N CYS A 124 33.62 28.11 -13.37
CA CYS A 124 33.11 27.33 -12.24
C CYS A 124 32.11 28.14 -11.44
N ARG A 125 31.24 27.43 -10.79
CA ARG A 125 30.39 28.00 -9.76
C ARG A 125 31.09 27.87 -8.41
N ILE A 126 31.32 29.00 -7.76
CA ILE A 126 31.93 29.12 -6.44
C ILE A 126 30.79 29.37 -5.44
N VAL A 127 30.50 28.41 -4.59
CA VAL A 127 29.48 28.52 -3.55
C VAL A 127 30.19 28.78 -2.22
N THR A 128 29.91 29.93 -1.63
CA THR A 128 30.38 30.28 -0.30
C THR A 128 29.24 30.07 0.69
N TYR A 129 29.44 29.30 1.74
CA TYR A 129 28.45 29.00 2.76
C TYR A 129 29.02 29.11 4.18
N GLU A 130 28.18 29.50 5.13
CA GLU A 130 28.48 29.58 6.56
C GLU A 130 27.88 28.41 7.29
N LEU A 131 28.66 27.70 8.10
CA LEU A 131 28.21 26.57 8.92
C LEU A 131 27.36 27.10 10.08
N THR A 132 26.10 26.66 10.13
CA THR A 132 25.17 27.06 11.19
C THR A 132 25.09 26.04 12.33
N GLN A 133 25.68 24.85 12.14
CA GLN A 133 25.73 23.75 13.10
C GLN A 133 27.08 23.04 13.01
N GLY A 134 27.46 22.33 14.08
CA GLY A 134 28.69 21.51 14.12
C GLY A 134 29.81 22.17 14.90
N PRO A 135 31.01 21.53 14.95
CA PRO A 135 32.14 21.99 15.70
C PRO A 135 32.70 23.32 15.15
N ASP A 136 32.64 23.53 13.84
CA ASP A 136 33.14 24.71 13.15
C ASP A 136 32.04 25.75 12.83
N ARG A 137 30.99 25.80 13.70
CA ARG A 137 29.88 26.74 13.54
C ARG A 137 30.35 28.20 13.46
N GLY A 138 29.85 28.91 12.44
CA GLY A 138 30.18 30.30 12.18
C GLY A 138 31.38 30.46 11.20
N GLU A 139 32.03 29.36 10.84
CA GLU A 139 33.06 29.39 9.81
C GLU A 139 32.46 29.41 8.41
N THR A 140 33.09 30.15 7.55
CA THR A 140 32.74 30.24 6.13
C THR A 140 33.64 29.30 5.33
N ARG A 141 33.02 28.51 4.46
CA ARG A 141 33.72 27.60 3.54
C ARG A 141 33.32 27.89 2.10
N GLN A 142 34.17 27.46 1.18
CA GLN A 142 33.93 27.60 -0.26
C GLN A 142 34.03 26.24 -0.93
N GLN A 143 33.11 25.99 -1.84
CA GLN A 143 33.16 24.84 -2.74
C GLN A 143 33.13 25.32 -4.17
N VAL A 144 34.05 24.79 -4.96
CA VAL A 144 34.17 25.09 -6.40
C VAL A 144 33.64 23.88 -7.16
N SER A 145 32.68 24.09 -8.07
CA SER A 145 32.16 23.05 -8.97
C SER A 145 32.39 23.45 -10.41
N SER A 146 33.03 22.57 -11.17
CA SER A 146 33.29 22.77 -12.60
C SER A 146 32.04 22.59 -13.47
N ASN A 147 30.96 21.99 -12.94
CA ASN A 147 29.73 21.76 -13.67
C ASN A 147 28.71 22.88 -13.39
N VAL A 148 28.80 23.98 -14.13
CA VAL A 148 27.91 25.15 -13.98
C VAL A 148 26.45 24.82 -14.25
N GLU A 149 26.18 23.77 -15.04
CA GLU A 149 24.84 23.36 -15.44
C GLU A 149 24.22 22.28 -14.54
N GLU A 150 24.97 21.76 -13.56
CA GLU A 150 24.46 20.73 -12.65
C GLU A 150 23.29 21.26 -11.83
N PRO A 151 22.06 20.66 -11.98
CA PRO A 151 20.87 21.15 -11.29
C PRO A 151 20.96 21.08 -9.77
N SER A 152 21.73 20.13 -9.24
CA SER A 152 21.97 19.92 -7.80
C SER A 152 22.67 21.12 -7.16
N LEU A 153 23.41 21.93 -7.97
CA LEU A 153 24.14 23.10 -7.51
C LEU A 153 23.43 24.42 -7.83
N ARG A 154 22.18 24.45 -8.21
CA ARG A 154 21.37 25.67 -8.38
C ARG A 154 21.03 26.29 -7.02
N LEU A 155 22.05 26.65 -6.27
CA LEU A 155 21.94 27.32 -4.99
C LEU A 155 21.82 28.82 -5.17
N HIS A 156 21.11 29.47 -4.27
CA HIS A 156 20.98 30.93 -4.21
C HIS A 156 21.42 31.43 -2.83
N THR A 157 21.82 32.70 -2.79
CA THR A 157 22.16 33.34 -1.52
C THR A 157 20.97 33.27 -0.55
N GLY A 158 21.21 32.80 0.66
CA GLY A 158 20.22 32.59 1.71
C GLY A 158 19.65 31.18 1.76
N ASP A 159 19.97 30.29 0.82
CA ASP A 159 19.53 28.91 0.85
C ASP A 159 20.10 28.17 2.06
N LYS A 160 19.24 27.38 2.68
CA LYS A 160 19.63 26.49 3.80
C LYS A 160 19.97 25.13 3.23
N ILE A 161 21.24 24.74 3.35
CA ILE A 161 21.78 23.52 2.76
C ILE A 161 22.31 22.56 3.83
N MET A 162 22.53 21.32 3.38
CA MET A 162 23.23 20.29 4.15
C MET A 162 24.66 20.17 3.61
N VAL A 163 25.60 19.96 4.53
CA VAL A 163 27.01 19.86 4.22
C VAL A 163 27.60 18.65 4.93
N ASP A 164 28.27 17.80 4.19
CA ASP A 164 28.85 16.56 4.67
C ASP A 164 30.31 16.79 5.08
N ARG A 165 30.70 16.24 6.24
CA ARG A 165 32.07 16.26 6.74
C ARG A 165 32.77 14.95 6.44
N TYR A 166 33.95 15.02 5.85
CA TYR A 166 34.83 13.90 5.53
C TYR A 166 36.07 13.93 6.45
N PRO A 167 36.08 13.20 7.59
CA PRO A 167 37.18 13.31 8.57
C PRO A 167 38.47 12.70 8.08
N ASP A 168 38.44 11.77 7.14
CA ASP A 168 39.57 11.00 6.65
C ASP A 168 40.16 11.57 5.33
N SER A 169 39.69 12.76 4.89
CA SER A 169 40.32 13.45 3.74
C SER A 169 41.70 13.98 4.11
N GLU A 170 42.59 14.12 3.11
CA GLU A 170 43.93 14.74 3.27
C GLU A 170 43.87 16.13 3.86
N ALA A 171 42.72 16.81 3.76
CA ALA A 171 42.44 18.07 4.41
C ALA A 171 41.55 17.86 5.65
N PRO A 172 42.06 17.95 6.86
CA PRO A 172 41.25 17.87 8.07
C PRO A 172 40.16 18.95 8.02
N ASN A 173 38.90 18.54 8.26
CA ASN A 173 37.70 19.35 8.16
C ASN A 173 37.27 19.69 6.72
N ASP A 174 37.39 18.75 5.79
CA ASP A 174 36.81 18.86 4.46
C ASP A 174 35.28 18.78 4.53
N TYR A 175 34.62 19.88 4.20
CA TYR A 175 33.18 19.99 4.14
C TYR A 175 32.76 20.13 2.68
N ARG A 176 31.85 19.24 2.25
CA ARG A 176 31.32 19.24 0.88
C ARG A 176 29.80 19.27 0.89
N THR A 177 29.22 20.07 0.01
CA THR A 177 27.77 20.03 -0.22
C THR A 177 27.45 19.35 -1.54
N SER A 178 26.48 18.45 -1.52
CA SER A 178 25.84 17.89 -2.72
C SER A 178 24.76 18.82 -3.30
N GLY A 179 24.56 20.00 -2.72
CA GLY A 179 23.48 20.91 -3.08
C GLY A 179 22.15 20.60 -2.43
N ASP A 180 22.13 19.70 -1.46
CA ASP A 180 20.91 19.32 -0.76
C ASP A 180 20.39 20.42 0.16
N HIS A 181 19.13 20.81 -0.06
CA HIS A 181 18.43 21.77 0.77
C HIS A 181 17.90 21.12 2.04
N GLN A 182 17.72 21.92 3.09
CA GLN A 182 17.09 21.46 4.33
C GLN A 182 15.57 21.24 4.12
N ARG A 183 15.19 20.06 3.69
CA ARG A 183 13.79 19.69 3.39
C ARG A 183 12.99 19.24 4.64
N GLN A 184 13.69 18.95 5.76
CA GLN A 184 13.08 18.41 6.98
C GLN A 184 11.86 19.20 7.48
N PRO A 185 11.86 20.55 7.58
CA PRO A 185 10.68 21.26 8.09
C PRO A 185 9.44 21.06 7.24
N LEU A 186 9.60 21.06 5.90
CA LEU A 186 8.50 20.81 4.96
C LEU A 186 7.98 19.39 5.05
N LEU A 187 8.87 18.40 5.18
CA LEU A 187 8.51 17.00 5.34
C LEU A 187 7.74 16.76 6.65
N PHE A 188 8.13 17.41 7.75
CA PHE A 188 7.38 17.33 9.01
C PHE A 188 5.99 17.96 8.91
N VAL A 189 5.84 19.07 8.18
CA VAL A 189 4.51 19.67 7.92
C VAL A 189 3.64 18.71 7.10
N LEU A 190 4.18 18.12 6.04
CA LEU A 190 3.47 17.14 5.22
C LEU A 190 3.08 15.90 6.02
N ALA A 191 4.02 15.35 6.81
CA ALA A 191 3.75 14.22 7.69
C ALA A 191 2.67 14.55 8.74
N GLY A 192 2.74 15.75 9.34
CA GLY A 192 1.72 16.22 10.28
C GLY A 192 0.34 16.33 9.64
N LEU A 193 0.26 16.89 8.42
CA LEU A 193 -0.98 16.97 7.66
C LEU A 193 -1.55 15.58 7.36
N PHE A 194 -0.70 14.64 6.95
CA PHE A 194 -1.09 13.25 6.71
C PHE A 194 -1.64 12.59 8.00
N VAL A 195 -0.94 12.71 9.12
CA VAL A 195 -1.37 12.18 10.42
C VAL A 195 -2.74 12.77 10.81
N VAL A 196 -2.91 14.09 10.70
CA VAL A 196 -4.19 14.76 11.00
C VAL A 196 -5.31 14.21 10.11
N ALA A 197 -5.09 14.10 8.81
CA ALA A 197 -6.09 13.58 7.87
C ALA A 197 -6.52 12.15 8.24
N VAL A 198 -5.55 11.26 8.51
CA VAL A 198 -5.82 9.86 8.88
C VAL A 198 -6.57 9.77 10.22
N VAL A 199 -6.18 10.57 11.22
CA VAL A 199 -6.83 10.55 12.55
C VAL A 199 -8.24 11.15 12.49
N VAL A 200 -8.44 12.25 11.76
CA VAL A 200 -9.77 12.87 11.62
C VAL A 200 -10.74 11.93 10.93
N LEU A 201 -10.35 11.27 9.85
CA LEU A 201 -11.20 10.34 9.10
C LEU A 201 -11.32 8.98 9.81
N GLY A 202 -10.20 8.41 10.25
CA GLY A 202 -10.13 7.06 10.81
C GLY A 202 -10.36 6.98 12.33
N ARG A 203 -10.39 8.11 13.03
CA ARG A 203 -10.53 8.21 14.50
C ARG A 203 -9.52 7.28 15.20
N LEU A 204 -9.98 6.50 16.19
CA LEU A 204 -9.11 5.56 16.93
C LEU A 204 -8.49 4.48 16.03
N ARG A 205 -9.21 4.02 14.99
CA ARG A 205 -8.67 3.04 14.02
C ARG A 205 -7.58 3.68 13.16
N GLY A 206 -7.76 4.92 12.74
CA GLY A 206 -6.72 5.67 12.03
C GLY A 206 -5.46 5.84 12.86
N PHE A 207 -5.59 6.17 14.15
CA PHE A 207 -4.46 6.23 15.06
C PHE A 207 -3.75 4.87 15.23
N ALA A 208 -4.51 3.78 15.36
CA ALA A 208 -3.96 2.43 15.45
C ALA A 208 -3.25 2.00 14.16
N ALA A 209 -3.79 2.34 12.98
CA ALA A 209 -3.14 2.10 11.69
C ALA A 209 -1.82 2.86 11.55
N LEU A 210 -1.77 4.13 11.97
CA LEU A 210 -0.52 4.90 12.03
C LEU A 210 0.50 4.28 12.99
N GLY A 211 0.04 3.76 14.12
CA GLY A 211 0.89 3.00 15.07
C GLY A 211 1.46 1.74 14.40
N GLY A 212 0.64 1.00 13.66
CA GLY A 212 1.07 -0.15 12.85
C GLY A 212 2.14 0.22 11.83
N LEU A 213 1.89 1.30 11.06
CA LEU A 213 2.85 1.81 10.09
C LEU A 213 4.18 2.22 10.73
N ALA A 214 4.12 2.95 11.85
CA ALA A 214 5.33 3.38 12.57
C ALA A 214 6.15 2.19 13.10
N LEU A 215 5.48 1.18 13.66
CA LEU A 215 6.14 -0.04 14.13
C LEU A 215 6.69 -0.88 12.97
N SER A 216 5.98 -0.96 11.85
CA SER A 216 6.48 -1.63 10.64
C SER A 216 7.74 -0.96 10.11
N LEU A 217 7.76 0.37 10.07
CA LEU A 217 8.96 1.11 9.70
C LEU A 217 10.10 0.90 10.71
N LEU A 218 9.79 0.83 12.00
CA LEU A 218 10.78 0.53 13.03
C LEU A 218 11.41 -0.87 12.83
N VAL A 219 10.59 -1.88 12.49
CA VAL A 219 11.10 -3.23 12.16
C VAL A 219 12.05 -3.17 10.96
N ILE A 220 11.70 -2.43 9.93
CA ILE A 220 12.56 -2.27 8.75
C ILE A 220 13.89 -1.60 9.15
N LEU A 221 13.85 -0.50 9.88
CA LEU A 221 15.04 0.27 10.25
C LEU A 221 15.93 -0.44 11.28
N GLN A 222 15.36 -1.16 12.24
CA GLN A 222 16.12 -1.73 13.37
C GLN A 222 16.45 -3.21 13.20
N PHE A 223 15.71 -3.93 12.35
CA PHE A 223 15.95 -5.34 12.10
C PHE A 223 16.38 -5.61 10.65
N THR A 224 15.56 -5.19 9.66
CA THR A 224 15.78 -5.57 8.27
C THR A 224 17.09 -5.01 7.72
N LEU A 225 17.24 -3.68 7.75
CA LEU A 225 18.42 -3.04 7.18
C LEU A 225 19.73 -3.46 7.89
N PRO A 226 19.82 -3.46 9.22
CA PRO A 226 21.04 -3.91 9.89
C PRO A 226 21.35 -5.39 9.68
N SER A 227 20.33 -6.24 9.52
CA SER A 227 20.55 -7.67 9.24
C SER A 227 21.09 -7.90 7.82
N LEU A 228 20.57 -7.15 6.84
CA LEU A 228 21.07 -7.20 5.46
C LEU A 228 22.50 -6.67 5.37
N LEU A 229 22.79 -5.52 5.98
CA LEU A 229 24.14 -4.95 6.05
C LEU A 229 25.13 -5.86 6.79
N GLY A 230 24.67 -6.64 7.77
CA GLY A 230 25.45 -7.67 8.43
C GLY A 230 25.62 -8.97 7.62
N GLY A 231 25.28 -8.98 6.34
CA GLY A 231 25.49 -10.11 5.41
C GLY A 231 24.57 -11.32 5.63
N ARG A 232 23.39 -11.11 6.24
CA ARG A 232 22.38 -12.16 6.38
C ARG A 232 21.68 -12.45 5.08
N ASP A 233 21.21 -13.68 4.95
CA ASP A 233 20.40 -14.11 3.80
C ASP A 233 19.20 -13.18 3.60
N PRO A 234 19.10 -12.47 2.45
CA PRO A 234 18.09 -11.46 2.23
C PRO A 234 16.66 -12.04 2.19
N VAL A 235 16.51 -13.27 1.70
CA VAL A 235 15.19 -13.93 1.60
C VAL A 235 14.68 -14.25 2.99
N LEU A 236 15.54 -14.83 3.85
CA LEU A 236 15.17 -15.12 5.24
C LEU A 236 14.79 -13.83 5.99
N VAL A 237 15.60 -12.78 5.87
CA VAL A 237 15.32 -11.49 6.49
C VAL A 237 14.00 -10.91 6.00
N ALA A 238 13.71 -10.96 4.69
CA ALA A 238 12.47 -10.48 4.11
C ALA A 238 11.25 -11.26 4.60
N VAL A 239 11.33 -12.58 4.71
CA VAL A 239 10.23 -13.42 5.24
C VAL A 239 9.91 -13.06 6.69
N LEU A 240 10.93 -12.90 7.52
CA LEU A 240 10.77 -12.51 8.93
C LEU A 240 10.21 -11.10 9.06
N THR A 241 10.73 -10.16 8.26
CA THR A 241 10.22 -8.79 8.19
C THR A 241 8.76 -8.76 7.76
N ALA A 242 8.43 -9.42 6.64
CA ALA A 242 7.07 -9.45 6.11
C ALA A 242 6.09 -10.10 7.10
N SER A 243 6.50 -11.18 7.77
CA SER A 243 5.68 -11.80 8.81
C SER A 243 5.44 -10.84 10.00
N ALA A 244 6.49 -10.19 10.51
CA ALA A 244 6.37 -9.25 11.61
C ALA A 244 5.51 -8.03 11.24
N VAL A 245 5.72 -7.47 10.07
CA VAL A 245 4.94 -6.32 9.55
C VAL A 245 3.47 -6.71 9.36
N ALA A 246 3.17 -7.88 8.76
CA ALA A 246 1.80 -8.37 8.63
C ALA A 246 1.11 -8.53 9.99
N PHE A 247 1.79 -9.09 11.00
CA PHE A 247 1.26 -9.16 12.37
C PHE A 247 0.94 -7.76 12.90
N LEU A 248 1.87 -6.84 12.83
CA LEU A 248 1.71 -5.49 13.36
C LEU A 248 0.60 -4.73 12.63
N ALA A 249 0.63 -4.70 11.30
CA ALA A 249 -0.33 -3.98 10.48
C ALA A 249 -1.75 -4.50 10.71
N LEU A 250 -1.94 -5.82 10.59
CA LEU A 250 -3.27 -6.44 10.68
C LEU A 250 -3.86 -6.34 12.08
N TYR A 251 -3.13 -6.71 13.13
CA TYR A 251 -3.71 -6.74 14.47
C TYR A 251 -3.86 -5.35 15.11
N LEU A 252 -2.97 -4.40 14.80
CA LEU A 252 -3.15 -3.03 15.30
C LEU A 252 -4.32 -2.31 14.60
N ALA A 253 -4.46 -2.46 13.28
CA ALA A 253 -5.51 -1.78 12.53
C ALA A 253 -6.89 -2.43 12.74
N HIS A 254 -6.97 -3.77 12.80
CA HIS A 254 -8.23 -4.51 12.78
C HIS A 254 -8.56 -5.25 14.09
N GLY A 255 -7.61 -5.24 15.05
CA GLY A 255 -7.78 -5.88 16.36
C GLY A 255 -7.63 -7.41 16.34
N PHE A 256 -7.66 -7.99 17.54
CA PHE A 256 -7.53 -9.44 17.74
C PHE A 256 -8.89 -10.11 17.52
N ASN A 257 -9.16 -10.54 16.30
CA ASN A 257 -10.38 -11.27 15.96
C ASN A 257 -10.06 -12.40 14.96
N PRO A 258 -10.94 -13.43 14.86
CA PRO A 258 -10.71 -14.57 13.98
C PRO A 258 -10.58 -14.22 12.50
N LEU A 259 -11.23 -13.15 12.03
CA LEU A 259 -11.15 -12.70 10.64
C LEU A 259 -9.78 -12.10 10.34
N THR A 260 -9.21 -11.33 11.29
CA THR A 260 -7.84 -10.82 11.19
C THR A 260 -6.84 -11.97 11.12
N THR A 261 -7.03 -13.03 11.91
CA THR A 261 -6.18 -14.22 11.84
C THR A 261 -6.30 -14.94 10.49
N VAL A 262 -7.50 -15.03 9.93
CA VAL A 262 -7.71 -15.60 8.58
C VAL A 262 -7.04 -14.74 7.52
N ALA A 263 -7.15 -13.42 7.60
CA ALA A 263 -6.47 -12.49 6.70
C ALA A 263 -4.94 -12.69 6.79
N LEU A 264 -4.38 -12.73 8.00
CA LEU A 264 -2.96 -13.00 8.22
C LEU A 264 -2.51 -14.31 7.58
N LEU A 265 -3.25 -15.40 7.79
CA LEU A 265 -2.91 -16.70 7.16
C LEU A 265 -2.99 -16.63 5.63
N GLY A 266 -3.96 -15.90 5.09
CA GLY A 266 -4.07 -15.63 3.66
C GLY A 266 -2.89 -14.83 3.13
N THR A 267 -2.46 -13.78 3.84
CA THR A 267 -1.28 -12.97 3.51
C THR A 267 -0.02 -13.85 3.51
N LEU A 268 0.23 -14.60 4.58
CA LEU A 268 1.40 -15.46 4.68
C LEU A 268 1.45 -16.56 3.60
N ALA A 269 0.31 -17.19 3.30
CA ALA A 269 0.22 -18.17 2.22
C ALA A 269 0.52 -17.55 0.84
N SER A 270 0.05 -16.33 0.61
CA SER A 270 0.31 -15.59 -0.64
C SER A 270 1.76 -15.13 -0.74
N LEU A 271 2.39 -14.76 0.38
CA LEU A 271 3.82 -14.43 0.43
C LEU A 271 4.69 -15.64 0.05
N VAL A 272 4.34 -16.85 0.51
CA VAL A 272 5.06 -18.07 0.08
C VAL A 272 4.99 -18.23 -1.43
N LEU A 273 3.85 -17.98 -2.05
CA LEU A 273 3.71 -18.03 -3.51
C LEU A 273 4.57 -16.96 -4.21
N ILE A 274 4.60 -15.73 -3.67
CA ILE A 274 5.45 -14.66 -4.20
C ILE A 274 6.92 -15.03 -4.11
N ILE A 275 7.37 -15.60 -3.00
CA ILE A 275 8.76 -16.04 -2.81
C ILE A 275 9.13 -17.09 -3.86
N ILE A 276 8.29 -18.10 -4.03
CA ILE A 276 8.53 -19.17 -5.02
C ILE A 276 8.54 -18.58 -6.43
N ALA A 277 7.55 -17.76 -6.79
CA ALA A 277 7.49 -17.17 -8.12
C ALA A 277 8.66 -16.22 -8.36
N SER A 278 9.01 -15.37 -7.39
CA SER A 278 10.15 -14.46 -7.49
C SER A 278 11.44 -15.22 -7.68
N ALA A 279 11.71 -16.28 -6.91
CA ALA A 279 12.90 -17.10 -7.04
C ALA A 279 12.99 -17.72 -8.44
N VAL A 280 11.91 -18.34 -8.92
CA VAL A 280 11.87 -18.98 -10.25
C VAL A 280 12.13 -17.97 -11.37
N PHE A 281 11.44 -16.81 -11.34
CA PHE A 281 11.60 -15.83 -12.41
C PHE A 281 12.92 -15.07 -12.34
N THR A 282 13.47 -14.80 -11.16
CA THR A 282 14.77 -14.15 -10.99
C THR A 282 15.89 -15.04 -11.50
N GLU A 283 15.85 -16.34 -11.17
CA GLU A 283 16.83 -17.32 -11.67
C GLU A 283 16.70 -17.51 -13.20
N ALA A 284 15.48 -17.68 -13.70
CA ALA A 284 15.22 -17.86 -15.13
C ALA A 284 15.62 -16.64 -15.98
N ALA A 285 15.52 -15.44 -15.42
CA ALA A 285 15.91 -14.20 -16.08
C ALA A 285 17.42 -13.90 -15.95
N HIS A 286 18.17 -14.69 -15.19
CA HIS A 286 19.60 -14.51 -14.93
C HIS A 286 19.96 -13.11 -14.39
N PHE A 287 19.19 -12.62 -13.43
CA PHE A 287 19.47 -11.31 -12.84
C PHE A 287 20.74 -11.35 -12.00
N SER A 288 21.53 -10.27 -12.11
CA SER A 288 22.75 -10.09 -11.31
C SER A 288 22.49 -9.36 -9.98
N GLY A 289 21.42 -8.53 -9.95
CA GLY A 289 21.12 -7.62 -8.84
C GLY A 289 22.05 -6.41 -8.76
N LEU A 290 22.88 -6.18 -9.77
CA LEU A 290 23.87 -5.09 -9.83
C LEU A 290 23.62 -4.17 -11.03
N ALA A 291 22.38 -4.05 -11.45
CA ALA A 291 22.03 -3.27 -12.64
C ALA A 291 21.87 -1.76 -12.37
N ASP A 292 21.63 -1.37 -11.12
CA ASP A 292 21.49 0.02 -10.70
C ASP A 292 22.76 0.53 -10.02
N GLU A 293 22.95 1.86 -10.06
CA GLU A 293 24.14 2.53 -9.54
C GLU A 293 24.24 2.37 -8.01
N GLU A 294 23.13 2.41 -7.31
CA GLU A 294 23.06 2.26 -5.86
C GLU A 294 23.52 0.87 -5.42
N SER A 295 23.10 -0.18 -6.12
CA SER A 295 23.55 -1.56 -5.85
C SER A 295 25.05 -1.74 -6.12
N LEU A 296 25.58 -1.10 -7.17
CA LEU A 296 27.02 -1.13 -7.47
C LEU A 296 27.83 -0.39 -6.41
N ILE A 297 27.40 0.78 -5.97
CA ILE A 297 28.03 1.54 -4.88
C ILE A 297 28.01 0.69 -3.60
N LEU A 298 26.88 0.12 -3.26
CA LEU A 298 26.74 -0.74 -2.07
C LEU A 298 27.64 -1.98 -2.15
N ALA A 299 27.74 -2.60 -3.31
CA ALA A 299 28.60 -3.76 -3.54
C ALA A 299 30.08 -3.42 -3.32
N ASN A 300 30.55 -2.27 -3.81
CA ASN A 300 31.92 -1.80 -3.62
C ASN A 300 32.20 -1.48 -2.15
N LEU A 301 31.33 -0.68 -1.50
CA LEU A 301 31.49 -0.29 -0.09
C LEU A 301 31.56 -1.51 0.85
N LEU A 302 30.67 -2.47 0.65
CA LEU A 302 30.62 -3.65 1.49
C LEU A 302 31.70 -4.68 1.12
N GLY A 303 32.08 -4.74 -0.17
CA GLY A 303 33.20 -5.54 -0.64
C GLY A 303 34.52 -5.14 0.02
N ASP A 304 34.79 -3.84 0.10
CA ASP A 304 35.95 -3.27 0.78
C ASP A 304 35.94 -3.57 2.29
N ALA A 305 34.73 -3.60 2.90
CA ALA A 305 34.53 -3.97 4.29
C ALA A 305 34.54 -5.49 4.53
N GLY A 306 34.72 -6.31 3.50
CA GLY A 306 34.74 -7.78 3.58
C GLY A 306 33.36 -8.42 3.78
N VAL A 307 32.28 -7.67 3.63
CA VAL A 307 30.90 -8.19 3.71
C VAL A 307 30.42 -8.61 2.33
N ARG A 308 29.86 -9.80 2.23
CA ARG A 308 29.24 -10.30 0.99
C ARG A 308 27.75 -10.31 1.15
N ILE A 309 27.05 -9.58 0.24
CA ILE A 309 25.60 -9.60 0.14
C ILE A 309 25.19 -10.37 -1.12
N ASP A 310 24.12 -11.13 -1.00
CA ASP A 310 23.42 -11.71 -2.14
C ASP A 310 22.48 -10.66 -2.75
N PHE A 311 22.91 -9.99 -3.81
CA PHE A 311 22.13 -8.96 -4.51
C PHE A 311 20.92 -9.55 -5.24
N VAL A 312 20.99 -10.78 -5.69
CA VAL A 312 19.85 -11.49 -6.29
C VAL A 312 18.78 -11.73 -5.22
N GLY A 313 19.20 -12.21 -4.05
CA GLY A 313 18.31 -12.33 -2.89
C GLY A 313 17.73 -10.99 -2.44
N LEU A 314 18.43 -9.87 -2.65
CA LEU A 314 17.93 -8.53 -2.34
C LEU A 314 16.78 -8.11 -3.26
N ILE A 315 16.81 -8.49 -4.56
CA ILE A 315 15.67 -8.31 -5.48
C ILE A 315 14.44 -9.06 -4.95
N LEU A 316 14.62 -10.33 -4.53
CA LEU A 316 13.54 -11.12 -3.96
C LEU A 316 12.98 -10.47 -2.69
N ALA A 317 13.85 -10.04 -1.78
CA ALA A 317 13.50 -9.37 -0.55
C ALA A 317 12.66 -8.11 -0.82
N GLY A 318 13.09 -7.26 -1.76
CA GLY A 318 12.36 -6.07 -2.18
C GLY A 318 10.98 -6.39 -2.76
N THR A 319 10.87 -7.46 -3.55
CA THR A 319 9.59 -7.92 -4.13
C THR A 319 8.61 -8.38 -3.03
N VAL A 320 9.08 -9.15 -2.05
CA VAL A 320 8.27 -9.67 -0.93
C VAL A 320 7.76 -8.52 -0.06
N ILE A 321 8.66 -7.61 0.35
CA ILE A 321 8.30 -6.48 1.21
C ILE A 321 7.38 -5.49 0.46
N GLY A 322 7.67 -5.24 -0.82
CA GLY A 322 6.88 -4.32 -1.64
C GLY A 322 5.46 -4.81 -1.92
N ALA A 323 5.24 -6.12 -2.05
CA ALA A 323 3.91 -6.69 -2.27
C ALA A 323 3.04 -6.71 -1.01
N LEU A 324 3.64 -6.67 0.19
CA LEU A 324 2.96 -6.91 1.47
C LEU A 324 1.80 -5.95 1.71
N GLY A 325 2.00 -4.65 1.47
CA GLY A 325 0.95 -3.65 1.73
C GLY A 325 -0.32 -3.87 0.91
N ALA A 326 -0.18 -4.26 -0.36
CA ALA A 326 -1.31 -4.58 -1.22
C ALA A 326 -1.98 -5.91 -0.83
N LEU A 327 -1.19 -6.89 -0.35
CA LEU A 327 -1.70 -8.18 0.13
C LEU A 327 -2.56 -8.02 1.38
N ASP A 328 -2.09 -7.24 2.35
CA ASP A 328 -2.79 -7.03 3.62
C ASP A 328 -4.18 -6.41 3.40
N ASP A 329 -4.28 -5.37 2.56
CA ASP A 329 -5.55 -4.74 2.21
C ASP A 329 -6.52 -5.73 1.53
N MET A 330 -6.01 -6.50 0.57
CA MET A 330 -6.79 -7.48 -0.16
C MET A 330 -7.31 -8.61 0.75
N THR A 331 -6.47 -9.15 1.62
CA THR A 331 -6.84 -10.29 2.47
C THR A 331 -7.84 -9.89 3.55
N VAL A 332 -7.71 -8.71 4.15
CA VAL A 332 -8.68 -8.17 5.10
C VAL A 332 -10.02 -7.92 4.44
N THR A 333 -10.02 -7.30 3.27
CA THR A 333 -11.25 -7.02 2.51
C THR A 333 -11.98 -8.31 2.14
N GLN A 334 -11.25 -9.36 1.73
CA GLN A 334 -11.84 -10.66 1.40
C GLN A 334 -12.40 -11.39 2.63
N ALA A 335 -11.67 -11.40 3.74
CA ALA A 335 -12.16 -11.99 4.99
C ALA A 335 -13.43 -11.29 5.48
N SER A 336 -13.47 -9.97 5.42
CA SER A 336 -14.63 -9.14 5.77
C SER A 336 -15.81 -9.38 4.83
N ALA A 337 -15.59 -9.45 3.50
CA ALA A 337 -16.64 -9.73 2.53
C ALA A 337 -17.32 -11.09 2.77
N VAL A 338 -16.56 -12.12 3.11
CA VAL A 338 -17.12 -13.45 3.46
C VAL A 338 -17.97 -13.35 4.73
N ALA A 339 -17.49 -12.63 5.75
CA ALA A 339 -18.22 -12.45 7.01
C ALA A 339 -19.55 -11.72 6.81
N GLU A 340 -19.55 -10.62 6.04
CA GLU A 340 -20.75 -9.86 5.72
C GLU A 340 -21.77 -10.66 4.91
N LEU A 341 -21.32 -11.42 3.90
CA LEU A 341 -22.19 -12.31 3.12
C LEU A 341 -22.82 -13.38 4.00
N HIS A 342 -22.07 -13.94 4.95
CA HIS A 342 -22.59 -14.92 5.88
C HIS A 342 -23.59 -14.30 6.86
N SER A 343 -23.29 -13.12 7.40
CA SER A 343 -24.20 -12.39 8.30
C SER A 343 -25.52 -12.05 7.61
N ALA A 344 -25.47 -11.67 6.33
CA ALA A 344 -26.66 -11.40 5.53
C ALA A 344 -27.48 -12.66 5.21
N ASN A 345 -26.84 -13.82 5.07
CA ASN A 345 -27.52 -15.10 4.83
C ASN A 345 -26.75 -16.28 5.46
N PRO A 346 -27.05 -16.62 6.72
CA PRO A 346 -26.39 -17.73 7.44
C PRO A 346 -26.61 -19.11 6.82
N GLY A 347 -27.61 -19.27 5.93
CA GLY A 347 -27.89 -20.52 5.23
C GLY A 347 -26.93 -20.87 4.09
N LEU A 348 -26.06 -19.93 3.66
CA LEU A 348 -25.11 -20.17 2.57
C LEU A 348 -24.09 -21.24 2.94
N GLY A 349 -23.84 -22.18 2.01
CA GLY A 349 -22.76 -23.16 2.13
C GLY A 349 -21.39 -22.54 1.88
N VAL A 350 -20.30 -23.28 2.23
CA VAL A 350 -18.92 -22.84 1.98
C VAL A 350 -18.70 -22.43 0.53
N TRP A 351 -19.18 -23.24 -0.41
CA TRP A 351 -18.98 -23.01 -1.84
C TRP A 351 -19.77 -21.81 -2.38
N ASP A 352 -20.95 -21.54 -1.83
CA ASP A 352 -21.75 -20.38 -2.20
C ASP A 352 -21.15 -19.09 -1.64
N LEU A 353 -20.68 -19.11 -0.40
CA LEU A 353 -19.91 -18.00 0.20
C LEU A 353 -18.66 -17.71 -0.62
N TYR A 354 -17.87 -18.75 -0.93
CA TYR A 354 -16.67 -18.61 -1.75
C TYR A 354 -16.97 -17.97 -3.11
N ARG A 355 -17.94 -18.49 -3.86
CA ARG A 355 -18.27 -17.96 -5.19
C ARG A 355 -18.77 -16.52 -5.16
N ARG A 356 -19.57 -16.16 -4.17
CA ARG A 356 -20.11 -14.80 -4.02
C ARG A 356 -19.04 -13.81 -3.61
N ALA A 357 -18.22 -14.13 -2.61
CA ALA A 357 -17.13 -13.30 -2.17
C ALA A 357 -16.03 -13.16 -3.24
N LEU A 358 -15.72 -14.24 -3.97
CA LEU A 358 -14.78 -14.21 -5.09
C LEU A 358 -15.22 -13.25 -6.20
N ARG A 359 -16.52 -13.05 -6.42
CA ARG A 359 -17.02 -12.07 -7.39
C ARG A 359 -16.68 -10.65 -6.96
N ILE A 360 -16.87 -10.35 -5.67
CA ILE A 360 -16.48 -9.04 -5.08
C ILE A 360 -14.97 -8.85 -5.22
N GLY A 361 -14.18 -9.88 -4.90
CA GLY A 361 -12.72 -9.81 -4.99
C GLY A 361 -12.18 -9.57 -6.39
N ARG A 362 -12.84 -10.08 -7.44
CA ARG A 362 -12.41 -9.86 -8.82
C ARG A 362 -12.43 -8.39 -9.23
N ASP A 363 -13.44 -7.66 -8.82
CA ASP A 363 -13.54 -6.23 -9.13
C ASP A 363 -12.43 -5.46 -8.40
N HIS A 364 -12.12 -5.86 -7.17
CA HIS A 364 -11.05 -5.25 -6.37
C HIS A 364 -9.64 -5.56 -6.91
N ILE A 365 -9.40 -6.82 -7.36
CA ILE A 365 -8.13 -7.22 -8.00
C ILE A 365 -7.77 -6.26 -9.15
N SER A 366 -8.72 -6.01 -10.05
CA SER A 366 -8.46 -5.18 -11.24
C SER A 366 -7.96 -3.78 -10.86
N SER A 367 -8.57 -3.16 -9.86
CA SER A 367 -8.16 -1.83 -9.37
C SER A 367 -6.78 -1.87 -8.71
N THR A 368 -6.54 -2.86 -7.85
CA THR A 368 -5.30 -2.93 -7.06
C THR A 368 -4.09 -3.29 -7.93
N VAL A 369 -4.25 -4.22 -8.89
CA VAL A 369 -3.19 -4.56 -9.87
C VAL A 369 -2.82 -3.33 -10.70
N ASN A 370 -3.82 -2.57 -11.18
CA ASN A 370 -3.57 -1.35 -11.93
C ASN A 370 -2.81 -0.30 -11.08
N THR A 371 -3.20 -0.13 -9.82
CA THR A 371 -2.51 0.79 -8.89
C THR A 371 -1.06 0.37 -8.66
N LEU A 372 -0.82 -0.92 -8.43
CA LEU A 372 0.53 -1.47 -8.23
C LEU A 372 1.40 -1.27 -9.47
N ALA A 373 0.87 -1.60 -10.65
CA ALA A 373 1.59 -1.43 -11.92
C ALA A 373 1.93 0.04 -12.19
N LEU A 374 0.98 0.95 -12.01
CA LEU A 374 1.22 2.39 -12.21
C LEU A 374 2.22 2.97 -11.19
N ALA A 375 2.23 2.48 -9.95
CA ALA A 375 3.21 2.90 -8.95
C ALA A 375 4.64 2.53 -9.37
N TYR A 376 4.86 1.30 -9.85
CA TYR A 376 6.18 0.87 -10.35
C TYR A 376 6.58 1.59 -11.64
N VAL A 377 5.68 1.73 -12.61
CA VAL A 377 5.94 2.51 -13.83
C VAL A 377 6.28 3.96 -13.49
N GLY A 378 5.56 4.56 -12.55
CA GLY A 378 5.82 5.93 -12.09
C GLY A 378 7.21 6.09 -11.47
N ALA A 379 7.65 5.13 -10.67
CA ALA A 379 8.99 5.11 -10.10
C ALA A 379 10.10 4.93 -11.16
N ALA A 380 9.84 4.13 -12.20
CA ALA A 380 10.77 3.84 -13.29
C ALA A 380 10.76 4.88 -14.43
N LEU A 381 9.92 5.92 -14.36
CA LEU A 381 9.76 6.90 -15.46
C LEU A 381 11.08 7.51 -15.96
N PRO A 382 12.02 8.00 -15.11
CA PRO A 382 13.27 8.56 -15.61
C PRO A 382 14.10 7.55 -16.38
N THR A 383 14.19 6.32 -15.89
CA THR A 383 14.89 5.21 -16.54
C THR A 383 14.30 4.88 -17.91
N LEU A 384 12.97 4.82 -18.01
CA LEU A 384 12.28 4.56 -19.27
C LEU A 384 12.52 5.70 -20.28
N MET A 385 12.54 6.96 -19.81
CA MET A 385 12.84 8.12 -20.67
C MET A 385 14.25 8.07 -21.25
N ILE A 386 15.26 7.67 -20.47
CA ILE A 386 16.65 7.52 -20.94
C ILE A 386 16.71 6.52 -22.10
N PHE A 387 16.07 5.37 -21.97
CA PHE A 387 16.07 4.34 -23.01
C PHE A 387 15.28 4.76 -24.25
N LEU A 388 14.15 5.46 -24.09
CA LEU A 388 13.37 5.98 -25.22
C LEU A 388 14.13 7.09 -25.96
N TYR A 389 14.81 7.98 -25.25
CA TYR A 389 15.66 9.00 -25.86
C TYR A 389 16.78 8.37 -26.71
N GLY A 390 17.35 7.26 -26.25
CA GLY A 390 18.34 6.47 -26.99
C GLY A 390 17.75 5.70 -28.21
N SER A 391 16.51 5.94 -28.60
CA SER A 391 15.81 5.29 -29.72
C SER A 391 15.82 3.76 -29.67
N GLN A 392 15.86 3.19 -28.47
CA GLN A 392 15.82 1.74 -28.30
C GLN A 392 14.40 1.19 -28.48
N SER A 393 14.28 0.00 -29.08
CA SER A 393 12.98 -0.67 -29.19
C SER A 393 12.46 -1.07 -27.81
N LEU A 394 11.13 -1.09 -27.63
CA LEU A 394 10.52 -1.52 -26.36
C LEU A 394 10.97 -2.92 -25.94
N GLY A 395 11.17 -3.85 -26.87
CA GLY A 395 11.69 -5.19 -26.59
C GLY A 395 13.11 -5.15 -26.05
N THR A 396 13.97 -4.28 -26.58
CA THR A 396 15.34 -4.09 -26.06
C THR A 396 15.33 -3.49 -24.67
N VAL A 397 14.49 -2.48 -24.44
CA VAL A 397 14.33 -1.82 -23.15
C VAL A 397 13.84 -2.80 -22.09
N ALA A 398 12.84 -3.63 -22.41
CA ALA A 398 12.32 -4.63 -21.50
C ALA A 398 13.35 -5.73 -21.13
N ASN A 399 14.36 -5.98 -21.98
CA ASN A 399 15.45 -6.90 -21.69
C ASN A 399 16.61 -6.27 -20.88
N ARG A 400 16.59 -4.97 -20.64
CA ARG A 400 17.56 -4.36 -19.72
C ARG A 400 17.25 -4.78 -18.30
N GLU A 401 18.23 -5.30 -17.57
CA GLU A 401 18.03 -5.84 -16.22
C GLU A 401 17.32 -4.83 -15.31
N LEU A 402 17.72 -3.57 -15.36
CA LEU A 402 17.10 -2.48 -14.59
C LEU A 402 15.57 -2.37 -14.79
N VAL A 403 15.10 -2.57 -16.04
CA VAL A 403 13.68 -2.55 -16.37
C VAL A 403 13.01 -3.91 -16.13
N ALA A 404 13.72 -4.99 -16.48
CA ALA A 404 13.23 -6.35 -16.32
C ALA A 404 12.95 -6.70 -14.85
N VAL A 405 13.78 -6.23 -13.92
CA VAL A 405 13.56 -6.39 -12.47
C VAL A 405 12.25 -5.75 -12.04
N GLU A 406 11.94 -4.53 -12.51
CA GLU A 406 10.68 -3.86 -12.17
C GLU A 406 9.47 -4.54 -12.82
N ILE A 407 9.61 -5.08 -14.02
CA ILE A 407 8.57 -5.89 -14.68
C ILE A 407 8.30 -7.16 -13.86
N VAL A 408 9.33 -7.91 -13.48
CA VAL A 408 9.19 -9.14 -12.69
C VAL A 408 8.58 -8.83 -11.33
N ARG A 409 9.07 -7.80 -10.63
CA ARG A 409 8.52 -7.34 -9.35
C ARG A 409 7.04 -7.03 -9.43
N THR A 410 6.63 -6.28 -10.45
CA THR A 410 5.23 -5.91 -10.70
C THR A 410 4.37 -7.14 -10.98
N LEU A 411 4.80 -8.02 -11.88
CA LEU A 411 4.01 -9.18 -12.29
C LEU A 411 3.93 -10.24 -11.19
N VAL A 412 5.04 -10.52 -10.49
CA VAL A 412 5.06 -11.49 -9.39
C VAL A 412 4.24 -10.98 -8.21
N GLY A 413 4.39 -9.70 -7.83
CA GLY A 413 3.54 -9.07 -6.81
C GLY A 413 2.05 -9.14 -7.16
N SER A 414 1.71 -8.86 -8.43
CA SER A 414 0.34 -8.96 -8.93
C SER A 414 -0.19 -10.39 -8.93
N LEU A 415 0.61 -11.38 -9.31
CA LEU A 415 0.25 -12.81 -9.23
C LEU A 415 -0.04 -13.24 -7.79
N GLY A 416 0.80 -12.80 -6.84
CA GLY A 416 0.56 -13.03 -5.42
C GLY A 416 -0.77 -12.45 -4.94
N LEU A 417 -1.07 -11.23 -5.37
CA LEU A 417 -2.31 -10.53 -5.04
C LEU A 417 -3.54 -11.22 -5.65
N VAL A 418 -3.45 -11.65 -6.91
CA VAL A 418 -4.50 -12.44 -7.58
C VAL A 418 -4.75 -13.77 -6.85
N ALA A 419 -3.69 -14.43 -6.36
CA ALA A 419 -3.79 -15.67 -5.61
C ALA A 419 -4.31 -15.45 -4.18
N ALA A 420 -4.03 -14.33 -3.55
CA ALA A 420 -4.48 -14.00 -2.19
C ALA A 420 -6.01 -14.02 -2.08
N VAL A 421 -6.71 -13.56 -3.11
CA VAL A 421 -8.18 -13.50 -3.14
C VAL A 421 -8.81 -14.88 -2.98
N PRO A 422 -8.57 -15.88 -3.85
CA PRO A 422 -9.17 -17.20 -3.68
C PRO A 422 -8.70 -17.91 -2.41
N ILE A 423 -7.44 -17.75 -2.01
CA ILE A 423 -6.87 -18.38 -0.81
C ILE A 423 -7.58 -17.85 0.44
N THR A 424 -7.61 -16.54 0.63
CA THR A 424 -8.23 -15.92 1.81
C THR A 424 -9.74 -16.13 1.82
N THR A 425 -10.42 -16.01 0.68
CA THR A 425 -11.87 -16.26 0.56
C THR A 425 -12.22 -17.69 0.97
N MET A 426 -11.44 -18.67 0.54
CA MET A 426 -11.67 -20.07 0.90
C MET A 426 -11.44 -20.31 2.38
N LEU A 427 -10.33 -19.82 2.95
CA LEU A 427 -10.03 -19.90 4.38
C LEU A 427 -11.13 -19.26 5.21
N ALA A 428 -11.57 -18.05 4.85
CA ALA A 428 -12.66 -17.35 5.54
C ALA A 428 -13.98 -18.13 5.48
N ALA A 429 -14.35 -18.66 4.31
CA ALA A 429 -15.58 -19.43 4.14
C ALA A 429 -15.57 -20.71 4.99
N PHE A 430 -14.43 -21.39 5.08
CA PHE A 430 -14.29 -22.57 5.96
C PHE A 430 -14.40 -22.20 7.43
N VAL A 431 -13.70 -21.16 7.88
CA VAL A 431 -13.66 -20.73 9.28
C VAL A 431 -15.05 -20.28 9.74
N VAL A 432 -15.72 -19.45 8.94
CA VAL A 432 -17.07 -18.96 9.26
C VAL A 432 -18.06 -20.11 9.35
N ARG A 433 -18.02 -21.08 8.45
CA ARG A 433 -18.93 -22.26 8.50
C ARG A 433 -18.59 -23.25 9.60
N ALA A 434 -17.31 -23.51 9.86
CA ALA A 434 -16.89 -24.40 10.95
C ALA A 434 -17.29 -23.85 12.33
N GLY A 435 -17.40 -22.52 12.45
CA GLY A 435 -17.82 -21.85 13.67
C GLY A 435 -19.28 -22.09 14.07
N ILE A 436 -20.16 -22.54 13.16
CA ILE A 436 -21.63 -22.58 13.36
C ILE A 436 -22.16 -23.96 13.69
N HIS A 437 -21.39 -25.01 13.52
CA HIS A 437 -21.92 -26.40 13.64
C HIS A 437 -22.43 -26.78 15.03
N GLU A 438 -22.24 -26.00 16.10
CA GLU A 438 -22.75 -26.32 17.46
C GLU A 438 -23.96 -25.49 17.89
N THR A 439 -24.23 -24.33 17.30
CA THR A 439 -25.38 -23.49 17.72
C THR A 439 -26.74 -24.00 17.16
N GLY A 440 -26.69 -24.78 16.10
CA GLY A 440 -27.92 -25.28 15.42
C GLY A 440 -28.67 -26.44 16.12
N ARG A 441 -28.14 -27.04 17.17
CA ARG A 441 -28.81 -28.13 17.89
C ARG A 441 -29.70 -27.70 19.07
N HIS A 442 -29.63 -26.41 19.45
CA HIS A 442 -30.46 -25.89 20.55
C HIS A 442 -31.46 -24.81 20.15
N ALA A 443 -31.65 -24.55 18.86
CA ALA A 443 -32.63 -23.59 18.43
C ALA A 443 -33.87 -24.29 17.88
N ILE A 444 -34.95 -24.11 18.65
CA ILE A 444 -36.34 -24.18 18.24
C ILE A 444 -36.96 -25.59 18.22
N GLU A 445 -37.16 -26.15 19.40
CA GLU A 445 -38.41 -26.83 19.64
C GLU A 445 -39.50 -25.73 19.70
N PRO A 446 -40.44 -25.67 18.75
CA PRO A 446 -41.54 -24.72 18.89
C PRO A 446 -42.34 -25.16 20.12
N LYS A 447 -42.34 -24.34 21.16
CA LYS A 447 -43.31 -24.44 22.24
C LYS A 447 -44.69 -24.33 21.59
N ILE A 448 -45.26 -25.47 21.20
CA ILE A 448 -46.70 -25.61 20.89
C ILE A 448 -47.40 -25.21 22.18
N ALA A 449 -47.92 -24.01 22.21
CA ALA A 449 -48.78 -23.55 23.29
C ALA A 449 -49.97 -24.49 23.35
N ARG A 450 -50.03 -25.33 24.41
CA ARG A 450 -51.23 -26.12 24.74
C ARG A 450 -52.37 -25.12 24.91
N PRO A 451 -53.49 -25.27 24.19
CA PRO A 451 -54.66 -24.42 24.38
C PRO A 451 -55.19 -24.62 25.80
N SER A 452 -55.28 -23.55 26.56
CA SER A 452 -55.90 -23.54 27.88
C SER A 452 -57.37 -23.94 27.75
N ARG A 453 -57.71 -25.08 28.37
CA ARG A 453 -59.10 -25.48 28.65
C ARG A 453 -59.66 -24.50 29.68
N ARG A 454 -60.35 -23.42 29.26
CA ARG A 454 -61.41 -22.75 30.04
C ARG A 454 -62.05 -21.65 29.16
N ALA A 455 -63.21 -22.04 28.59
CA ALA A 455 -64.45 -21.26 28.64
C ALA A 455 -65.49 -21.99 27.73
N ARG A 456 -66.32 -22.73 28.40
CA ARG A 456 -67.56 -23.28 27.85
C ARG A 456 -68.63 -22.28 28.20
N ALA A 457 -69.63 -22.13 27.30
CA ALA A 457 -70.91 -21.38 27.39
C ALA A 457 -70.83 -20.03 26.66
N THR A 458 -71.61 -19.76 25.69
CA THR A 458 -73.03 -19.95 25.40
C THR A 458 -73.29 -19.57 23.93
N SER A 459 -73.97 -20.40 23.17
CA SER A 459 -74.72 -19.96 21.98
C SER A 459 -76.03 -19.32 22.46
N PRO A 460 -76.70 -18.45 21.63
CA PRO A 460 -77.51 -19.02 20.54
C PRO A 460 -77.71 -18.15 19.27
N VAL A 461 -78.11 -18.84 18.19
CA VAL A 461 -79.22 -18.70 17.25
C VAL A 461 -79.11 -17.62 16.12
N ALA A 462 -79.04 -18.18 14.93
CA ALA A 462 -79.75 -17.99 13.68
C ALA A 462 -79.87 -16.62 12.99
N ALA A 463 -79.46 -16.61 11.74
CA ALA A 463 -80.28 -16.39 10.56
C ALA A 463 -79.43 -16.46 9.28
N GLU A 464 -79.72 -17.44 8.44
CA GLU A 464 -79.56 -17.38 6.97
C GLU A 464 -80.79 -16.68 6.39
N PRO A 465 -80.89 -16.40 5.05
CA PRO A 465 -79.96 -16.40 3.92
C PRO A 465 -80.07 -15.09 3.09
N ASP A 466 -79.24 -14.89 2.10
CA ASP A 466 -79.74 -14.66 0.74
C ASP A 466 -78.63 -14.72 -0.32
N ALA A 467 -79.04 -15.24 -1.46
CA ALA A 467 -78.27 -15.52 -2.66
C ALA A 467 -78.01 -14.26 -3.54
N GLY A 468 -77.08 -14.40 -4.41
CA GLY A 468 -76.89 -13.51 -5.56
C GLY A 468 -75.48 -13.67 -6.16
N ASP A 469 -75.27 -14.62 -6.97
CA ASP A 469 -75.20 -14.66 -8.46
C ASP A 469 -74.45 -13.50 -9.10
N GLY A 470 -73.47 -13.81 -9.95
CA GLY A 470 -73.01 -12.84 -10.95
C GLY A 470 -71.52 -12.90 -11.32
N ASP A 471 -71.20 -13.77 -12.22
CA ASP A 471 -70.39 -13.56 -13.42
C ASP A 471 -68.93 -13.02 -13.42
N ASP A 472 -68.11 -13.92 -13.89
CA ASP A 472 -67.27 -13.86 -15.09
C ASP A 472 -66.14 -12.82 -15.30
N GLN A 473 -65.00 -13.41 -15.59
CA GLN A 473 -64.04 -13.08 -16.67
C GLN A 473 -63.17 -11.83 -16.58
N PHE A 474 -61.99 -12.11 -17.00
CA PHE A 474 -60.91 -11.25 -17.55
C PHE A 474 -59.69 -11.16 -16.64
N TRP A 475 -58.49 -11.60 -16.98
CA TRP A 475 -57.62 -11.51 -18.13
C TRP A 475 -56.49 -12.53 -18.06
N ARG A 476 -56.33 -13.31 -19.10
CA ARG A 476 -55.04 -13.83 -19.53
C ARG A 476 -54.40 -12.78 -20.45
N LYS A 477 -53.23 -12.34 -20.11
CA LYS A 477 -52.08 -12.20 -21.07
C LYS A 477 -50.79 -12.06 -20.31
#